data_07358e40205829f36bd98d7b8b536e12
#
_entry.id   07358e40205829f36bd98d7b8b536e12
#
_cell.length_a   1.000
_cell.length_b   1.000
_cell.length_c   1.000
_cell.angle_alpha   90.00
_cell.angle_beta   90.00
_cell.angle_gamma   90.00
#
_symmetry.space_group_name_H-M   'P 1'
#
loop_
_entity.id
_entity.type
_entity.pdbx_description
1 polymer ?
#
loop_
_entity_poly.entity_id
_entity_poly.type
_entity_poly.pdbx_seq_one_letter_code
_entity_poly.pdbx_strand_id
1 'polypeptide(L)' 'MVVTKIEAVAKNKYKVYLDERFAFVLYKGELSRYHIEEEGSLEEAQYQKIRNDIVLKRAKLRAMHLLTDMG' A
#
# COMPACT_ATOMS: atom_id res chain seq x y z
N MET A 1 4.96 9.03 11.53
CA MET A 1 5.92 8.26 10.69
C MET A 1 6.38 9.11 9.52
N VAL A 2 7.64 9.00 9.19
CA VAL A 2 8.21 9.76 8.07
C VAL A 2 8.44 8.81 6.89
N VAL A 3 8.03 9.24 5.70
CA VAL A 3 8.30 8.51 4.47
C VAL A 3 9.76 8.77 4.09
N THR A 4 10.63 7.80 4.38
CA THR A 4 12.06 7.97 4.16
C THR A 4 12.49 7.69 2.73
N LYS A 5 11.76 6.82 2.03
CA LYS A 5 12.09 6.50 0.66
C LYS A 5 10.90 5.93 -0.10
N ILE A 6 10.79 6.27 -1.37
CA ILE A 6 9.85 5.65 -2.30
C ILE A 6 10.67 5.15 -3.47
N GLU A 7 10.70 3.84 -3.66
CA GLU A 7 11.52 3.20 -4.69
C GLU A 7 10.66 2.56 -5.77
N ALA A 8 10.89 2.95 -7.02
CA ALA A 8 10.21 2.34 -8.15
C ALA A 8 10.77 0.94 -8.38
N VAL A 9 9.90 -0.07 -8.32
CA VAL A 9 10.30 -1.47 -8.53
C VAL A 9 9.75 -2.05 -9.81
N ALA A 10 8.75 -1.39 -10.39
CA ALA A 10 8.18 -1.75 -11.67
C ALA A 10 7.57 -0.49 -12.28
N LYS A 11 7.01 -0.61 -13.47
CA LYS A 11 6.50 0.54 -14.22
C LYS A 11 5.52 1.40 -13.41
N ASN A 12 4.64 0.78 -12.63
CA ASN A 12 3.64 1.47 -11.84
C ASN A 12 3.64 1.06 -10.36
N LYS A 13 4.68 0.33 -9.92
CA LYS A 13 4.77 -0.13 -8.55
C LYS A 13 5.91 0.57 -7.81
N TYR A 14 5.64 0.94 -6.58
CA TYR A 14 6.60 1.65 -5.73
C TYR A 14 6.64 1.03 -4.35
N LYS A 15 7.84 0.81 -3.84
CA LYS A 15 8.03 0.40 -2.46
C LYS A 15 8.11 1.64 -1.59
N VAL A 16 7.32 1.66 -0.53
CA VAL A 16 7.29 2.77 0.42
C VAL A 16 8.02 2.35 1.69
N TYR A 17 8.98 3.17 2.10
CA TYR A 17 9.73 2.95 3.34
C TYR A 17 9.34 4.02 4.35
N LEU A 18 8.99 3.56 5.55
CA LEU A 18 8.64 4.43 6.66
C LEU A 18 9.65 4.23 7.77
N ASP A 19 10.22 5.35 8.27
CA ASP A 19 11.24 5.32 9.31
C ASP A 19 12.39 4.36 8.98
N GLU A 20 12.84 4.41 7.71
CA GLU A 20 13.94 3.59 7.19
C GLU A 20 13.63 2.08 7.13
N ARG A 21 12.36 1.70 7.22
CA ARG A 21 11.92 0.31 7.14
C ARG A 21 10.91 0.13 6.02
N PHE A 22 10.98 -1.01 5.36
CA PHE A 22 9.99 -1.37 4.35
C PHE A 22 8.60 -1.44 4.99
N ALA A 23 7.65 -0.73 4.41
CA ALA A 23 6.28 -0.71 4.92
C ALA A 23 5.31 -1.46 4.00
N PHE A 24 5.20 -1.00 2.75
CA PHE A 24 4.27 -1.61 1.81
C PHE A 24 4.63 -1.21 0.37
N VAL A 25 3.99 -1.89 -0.58
CA VAL A 25 4.11 -1.58 -2.00
C VAL A 25 2.79 -0.99 -2.46
N LEU A 26 2.86 0.15 -3.14
CA LEU A 26 1.68 0.83 -3.66
C LEU A 26 1.86 1.09 -5.15
N TYR A 27 0.74 1.19 -5.85
CA TYR A 27 0.75 1.61 -7.24
C TYR A 27 0.81 3.14 -7.32
N LYS A 28 1.22 3.65 -8.48
CA LYS A 28 1.36 5.09 -8.70
C LYS A 28 0.08 5.85 -8.33
N GLY A 29 -1.07 5.35 -8.74
CA GLY A 29 -2.35 5.99 -8.42
C GLY A 29 -2.65 6.01 -6.93
N GLU A 30 -2.20 4.99 -6.20
CA GLU A 30 -2.40 4.91 -4.76
C GLU A 30 -1.54 5.91 -4.01
N LEU A 31 -0.32 6.14 -4.48
CA LEU A 31 0.54 7.17 -3.88
C LEU A 31 -0.12 8.53 -3.94
N SER A 32 -0.70 8.87 -5.09
CA SER A 32 -1.42 10.12 -5.26
C SER A 32 -2.69 10.17 -4.40
N ARG A 33 -3.42 9.07 -4.37
CA ARG A 33 -4.67 8.97 -3.61
C ARG A 33 -4.46 9.16 -2.12
N TYR A 34 -3.39 8.61 -1.57
CA TYR A 34 -3.08 8.70 -0.14
C TYR A 34 -2.16 9.87 0.19
N HIS A 35 -1.78 10.67 -0.80
CA HIS A 35 -0.88 11.82 -0.62
C HIS A 35 0.45 11.42 0.01
N ILE A 36 1.03 10.32 -0.47
CA ILE A 36 2.30 9.82 0.02
C ILE A 36 3.44 10.40 -0.81
N GLU A 37 4.39 11.06 -0.16
CA GLU A 37 5.54 11.68 -0.81
C GLU A 37 6.82 11.36 -0.03
N GLU A 38 7.95 11.30 -0.73
CA GLU A 38 9.25 11.16 -0.08
C GLU A 38 9.49 12.32 0.86
N GLU A 39 10.06 12.02 2.02
CA GLU A 39 10.31 12.98 3.09
C GLU A 39 9.03 13.57 3.69
N GLY A 40 7.88 13.08 3.26
CA GLY A 40 6.61 13.48 3.82
C GLY A 40 6.34 12.79 5.15
N SER A 41 5.35 13.31 5.87
CA SER A 41 4.92 12.74 7.14
C SER A 41 3.65 11.95 6.95
N LEU A 42 3.54 10.81 7.62
CA LEU A 42 2.37 9.96 7.58
C LEU A 42 1.90 9.69 9.01
N GLU A 43 0.64 9.96 9.28
CA GLU A 43 0.07 9.68 10.59
C GLU A 43 -0.22 8.20 10.76
N GLU A 44 -0.19 7.73 12.01
CA GLU A 44 -0.47 6.34 12.31
C GLU A 44 -1.85 5.91 11.82
N ALA A 45 -2.85 6.78 11.98
CA ALA A 45 -4.20 6.50 11.50
C ALA A 45 -4.24 6.26 9.98
N GLN A 46 -3.51 7.07 9.23
CA GLN A 46 -3.39 6.91 7.78
C GLN A 46 -2.66 5.61 7.43
N TYR A 47 -1.60 5.31 8.15
CA TYR A 47 -0.85 4.08 7.97
C TYR A 47 -1.72 2.84 8.17
N GLN A 48 -2.50 2.82 9.25
CA GLN A 48 -3.42 1.73 9.53
C GLN A 48 -4.49 1.59 8.44
N LYS A 49 -5.03 2.72 7.99
CA LYS A 49 -6.03 2.72 6.93
C LYS A 49 -5.48 2.13 5.63
N ILE A 50 -4.28 2.52 5.25
CA ILE A 50 -3.63 2.02 4.03
C ILE A 50 -3.39 0.52 4.15
N ARG A 51 -2.86 0.06 5.28
CA ARG A 51 -2.63 -1.36 5.49
C ARG A 51 -3.92 -2.16 5.45
N ASN A 52 -4.96 -1.65 6.08
CA ASN A 52 -6.27 -2.30 6.08
C ASN A 52 -6.83 -2.40 4.66
N ASP A 53 -6.71 -1.34 3.87
CA ASP A 53 -7.16 -1.34 2.48
C ASP A 53 -6.42 -2.40 1.66
N ILE A 54 -5.12 -2.53 1.84
CA ILE A 54 -4.31 -3.52 1.13
C ILE A 54 -4.74 -4.93 1.52
N VAL A 55 -4.90 -5.18 2.81
CA VAL A 55 -5.33 -6.49 3.32
C VAL A 55 -6.72 -6.84 2.83
N LEU A 56 -7.64 -5.87 2.87
CA LEU A 56 -9.01 -6.07 2.40
C LEU A 56 -9.06 -6.40 0.91
N LYS A 57 -8.26 -5.72 0.10
CA LYS A 57 -8.20 -6.02 -1.33
C LYS A 57 -7.75 -7.46 -1.58
N ARG A 58 -6.70 -7.90 -0.88
CA ARG A 58 -6.21 -9.27 -1.01
C ARG A 58 -7.22 -10.29 -0.53
N ALA A 59 -7.85 -10.04 0.62
CA ALA A 59 -8.87 -10.91 1.16
C ALA A 59 -10.08 -10.99 0.25
N LYS A 60 -10.51 -9.87 -0.30
CA LYS A 60 -11.63 -9.82 -1.24
C LYS A 60 -11.37 -10.62 -2.49
N LEU A 61 -10.18 -10.46 -3.07
CA LEU A 61 -9.80 -11.21 -4.27
C LEU A 61 -9.75 -12.71 -3.98
N ARG A 62 -9.20 -13.09 -2.83
CA ARG A 62 -9.13 -14.49 -2.43
C ARG A 62 -10.53 -15.08 -2.22
N ALA A 63 -11.41 -14.34 -1.57
CA ALA A 63 -12.78 -14.78 -1.35
C ALA A 63 -13.53 -14.96 -2.68
N MET A 64 -13.37 -14.04 -3.61
CA MET A 64 -13.97 -14.15 -4.93
C MET A 64 -13.46 -15.38 -5.68
N HIS A 65 -12.18 -15.66 -5.57
CA HIS A 65 -11.58 -16.83 -6.19
C HIS A 65 -12.14 -18.12 -5.61
N LEU A 66 -12.30 -18.18 -4.30
CA LEU A 66 -12.89 -19.34 -3.63
C LEU A 66 -14.34 -19.56 -4.06
N LEU A 67 -15.11 -18.48 -4.16
CA LEU A 67 -16.50 -18.57 -4.61
C LEU A 67 -16.58 -19.11 -6.05
N THR A 68 -15.67 -18.68 -6.89
CA THR A 68 -15.60 -19.14 -8.26
C THR A 68 -15.29 -20.64 -8.31
N ASP A 69 -14.39 -21.11 -7.48
CA ASP A 69 -14.03 -22.53 -7.40
C ASP A 69 -15.19 -23.38 -6.88
N MET A 70 -15.99 -22.84 -5.99
CA MET A 70 -17.14 -23.53 -5.43
C MET A 70 -18.35 -23.48 -6.34
N GLY A 71 -18.41 -22.49 -7.20
CA GLY A 71 -19.49 -22.31 -8.13
C GLY A 71 -19.32 -23.15 -9.35
#